data_14c162bfd2aba2b165b1cb2e2562354a
#
_entry.id   14c162bfd2aba2b165b1cb2e2562354a
#
_cell.length_a   1.000
_cell.length_b   1.000
_cell.length_c   1.000
_cell.angle_alpha   90.00
_cell.angle_beta   90.00
_cell.angle_gamma   90.00
#
_symmetry.space_group_name_H-M   'P 1'
#
loop_
_entity.id
_entity.type
_entity.pdbx_description
1 polymer ?
#
loop_
_entity_poly.entity_id
_entity_poly.type
_entity_poly.pdbx_seq_one_letter_code
_entity_poly.pdbx_strand_id
1 'polypeptide(L)'
;PKLTEVWKPVPPVVTPGATSADAPSDAIVLFNGKGLDAWESAKGGAASWTLKEGAMTVKPGTGGIRTKDSLGSCQLHIEWQTPALVKGEGQGRGNSGIFLMGLYELQVLDSYDNVTYSNGQAGSMYKQSMPLVNVCRKPGEWQSYDIIFTAPVFWEDGRLKEPARITVLHNGVLIQHNVAIWGQTSYIGIPKYEKHAGKLPLVLQDHGDLVSYRNIWLRNL
;
A
#
# COMPACT_ATOMS: atom_id res chain seq x y z
N PRO A 1 3.34 -43.28 -6.66
CA PRO A 1 2.74 -42.05 -7.08
C PRO A 1 1.65 -41.53 -6.13
N LYS A 2 0.76 -42.44 -5.62
CA LYS A 2 -0.37 -42.04 -4.77
C LYS A 2 0.01 -41.54 -3.37
N LEU A 3 1.19 -41.84 -2.87
CA LEU A 3 1.64 -41.45 -1.51
C LEU A 3 1.83 -39.93 -1.34
N THR A 4 2.04 -39.22 -2.42
CA THR A 4 2.23 -37.73 -2.41
C THR A 4 1.00 -36.97 -2.96
N GLU A 5 -0.05 -37.68 -3.34
CA GLU A 5 -1.29 -37.08 -3.86
C GLU A 5 -2.15 -36.60 -2.67
N VAL A 6 -2.45 -35.30 -2.66
CA VAL A 6 -3.33 -34.65 -1.67
C VAL A 6 -4.61 -34.19 -2.37
N TRP A 7 -5.72 -34.83 -2.05
CA TRP A 7 -7.01 -34.61 -2.70
C TRP A 7 -7.90 -33.59 -1.98
N LYS A 8 -7.58 -33.25 -0.74
CA LYS A 8 -8.33 -32.29 0.07
C LYS A 8 -7.37 -31.47 0.96
N PRO A 9 -7.67 -30.18 1.20
CA PRO A 9 -8.80 -29.45 0.66
C PRO A 9 -8.68 -29.16 -0.85
N VAL A 10 -9.81 -29.07 -1.54
CA VAL A 10 -9.86 -28.60 -2.94
C VAL A 10 -9.74 -27.07 -2.94
N PRO A 11 -8.84 -26.47 -3.74
CA PRO A 11 -8.74 -25.02 -3.84
C PRO A 11 -10.07 -24.38 -4.26
N PRO A 12 -10.49 -23.26 -3.63
CA PRO A 12 -11.69 -22.55 -4.06
C PRO A 12 -11.53 -22.00 -5.48
N VAL A 13 -12.63 -21.98 -6.22
CA VAL A 13 -12.64 -21.38 -7.57
C VAL A 13 -12.83 -19.87 -7.46
N VAL A 14 -11.89 -19.13 -8.04
CA VAL A 14 -11.92 -17.68 -8.14
C VAL A 14 -11.91 -17.29 -9.61
N THR A 15 -12.84 -16.45 -10.03
CA THR A 15 -12.85 -15.90 -11.39
C THR A 15 -11.87 -14.72 -11.43
N PRO A 16 -10.83 -14.75 -12.27
CA PRO A 16 -9.91 -13.63 -12.40
C PRO A 16 -10.60 -12.44 -13.06
N GLY A 17 -10.07 -11.24 -12.85
CA GLY A 17 -10.43 -10.06 -13.60
C GLY A 17 -10.04 -10.18 -15.08
N ALA A 18 -10.58 -9.33 -15.95
CA ALA A 18 -10.25 -9.30 -17.37
C ALA A 18 -8.78 -8.91 -17.62
N THR A 19 -8.23 -8.08 -16.75
CA THR A 19 -6.81 -7.70 -16.72
C THR A 19 -6.26 -7.91 -15.30
N SER A 20 -4.94 -7.81 -15.12
CA SER A 20 -4.31 -7.89 -13.79
C SER A 20 -4.68 -6.73 -12.87
N ALA A 21 -5.21 -5.63 -13.41
CA ALA A 21 -5.68 -4.48 -12.64
C ALA A 21 -7.12 -4.64 -12.13
N ASP A 22 -7.90 -5.55 -12.72
CA ASP A 22 -9.30 -5.75 -12.35
C ASP A 22 -9.43 -6.66 -11.13
N ALA A 23 -10.38 -6.34 -10.26
CA ALA A 23 -10.66 -7.11 -9.06
C ALA A 23 -11.15 -8.53 -9.41
N PRO A 24 -10.54 -9.60 -8.88
CA PRO A 24 -11.08 -10.96 -8.98
C PRO A 24 -12.35 -11.12 -8.14
N SER A 25 -13.08 -12.22 -8.35
CA SER A 25 -14.41 -12.44 -7.75
C SER A 25 -14.44 -12.53 -6.22
N ASP A 26 -13.30 -12.80 -5.59
CA ASP A 26 -13.13 -12.87 -4.12
C ASP A 26 -12.49 -11.60 -3.53
N ALA A 27 -12.33 -10.55 -4.34
CA ALA A 27 -11.75 -9.30 -3.87
C ALA A 27 -12.77 -8.44 -3.10
N ILE A 28 -12.25 -7.76 -2.10
CA ILE A 28 -12.94 -6.66 -1.41
C ILE A 28 -12.55 -5.37 -2.13
N VAL A 29 -13.52 -4.72 -2.75
CA VAL A 29 -13.30 -3.46 -3.46
C VAL A 29 -13.35 -2.32 -2.45
N LEU A 30 -12.21 -1.65 -2.25
CA LEU A 30 -12.07 -0.53 -1.33
C LEU A 30 -12.38 0.81 -1.98
N PHE A 31 -12.12 0.94 -3.30
CA PHE A 31 -12.45 2.14 -4.06
C PHE A 31 -12.61 1.82 -5.55
N ASN A 32 -13.78 2.15 -6.09
CA ASN A 32 -14.16 1.92 -7.50
C ASN A 32 -14.48 3.23 -8.26
N GLY A 33 -14.05 4.36 -7.73
CA GLY A 33 -14.28 5.68 -8.33
C GLY A 33 -15.61 6.35 -7.97
N LYS A 34 -16.49 5.74 -7.15
CA LYS A 34 -17.83 6.25 -6.90
C LYS A 34 -18.01 6.96 -5.55
N GLY A 35 -17.34 6.50 -4.50
CA GLY A 35 -17.54 7.04 -3.16
C GLY A 35 -16.45 6.63 -2.18
N LEU A 36 -16.46 7.24 -0.99
CA LEU A 36 -15.53 6.95 0.10
C LEU A 36 -16.18 6.08 1.19
N ASP A 37 -17.18 5.26 0.86
CA ASP A 37 -17.96 4.50 1.83
C ASP A 37 -17.12 3.52 2.65
N ALA A 38 -16.05 2.96 2.05
CA ALA A 38 -15.11 2.09 2.74
C ALA A 38 -14.07 2.84 3.58
N TRP A 39 -14.07 4.18 3.54
CA TRP A 39 -13.04 5.03 4.14
C TRP A 39 -13.59 5.96 5.21
N GLU A 40 -12.75 6.31 6.15
CA GLU A 40 -12.98 7.35 7.15
C GLU A 40 -11.71 8.18 7.34
N SER A 41 -11.80 9.33 8.00
CA SER A 41 -10.62 10.11 8.39
C SER A 41 -9.76 9.29 9.36
N ALA A 42 -8.45 9.30 9.18
CA ALA A 42 -7.54 8.67 10.13
C ALA A 42 -7.63 9.25 11.55
N LYS A 43 -8.18 10.47 11.67
CA LYS A 43 -8.46 11.15 12.95
C LYS A 43 -9.86 10.88 13.49
N GLY A 44 -10.66 10.08 12.79
CA GLY A 44 -12.07 9.82 13.07
C GLY A 44 -13.02 10.73 12.28
N GLY A 45 -14.24 10.26 12.06
CA GLY A 45 -15.25 10.94 11.26
C GLY A 45 -15.12 10.65 9.75
N ALA A 46 -15.92 11.35 8.94
CA ALA A 46 -15.98 11.12 7.50
C ALA A 46 -14.67 11.47 6.79
N ALA A 47 -14.27 10.65 5.82
CA ALA A 47 -13.19 10.99 4.90
C ALA A 47 -13.60 12.21 4.06
N SER A 48 -12.67 13.16 3.87
CA SER A 48 -12.93 14.44 3.20
C SER A 48 -12.06 14.69 1.98
N TRP A 49 -11.39 13.66 1.46
CA TRP A 49 -10.62 13.76 0.22
C TRP A 49 -11.53 14.05 -0.97
N THR A 50 -10.99 14.73 -1.98
CA THR A 50 -11.75 15.16 -3.15
C THR A 50 -12.00 13.98 -4.09
N LEU A 51 -13.26 13.80 -4.51
CA LEU A 51 -13.64 12.84 -5.56
C LEU A 51 -13.74 13.59 -6.90
N LYS A 52 -12.95 13.16 -7.87
CA LYS A 52 -12.99 13.72 -9.23
C LYS A 52 -12.52 12.70 -10.26
N GLU A 53 -13.25 12.58 -11.36
CA GLU A 53 -12.87 11.74 -12.52
C GLU A 53 -12.55 10.27 -12.15
N GLY A 54 -13.33 9.70 -11.22
CA GLY A 54 -13.14 8.32 -10.78
C GLY A 54 -11.93 8.09 -9.86
N ALA A 55 -11.32 9.16 -9.36
CA ALA A 55 -10.22 9.13 -8.40
C ALA A 55 -10.57 9.84 -7.10
N MET A 56 -9.92 9.45 -6.01
CA MET A 56 -9.87 10.20 -4.76
C MET A 56 -8.52 10.88 -4.63
N THR A 57 -8.52 12.18 -4.40
CA THR A 57 -7.32 13.00 -4.32
C THR A 57 -7.16 13.56 -2.92
N VAL A 58 -5.94 13.53 -2.42
CA VAL A 58 -5.57 14.16 -1.14
C VAL A 58 -6.09 15.58 -1.11
N LYS A 59 -6.78 15.92 -0.03
CA LYS A 59 -7.14 17.30 0.30
C LYS A 59 -6.19 17.80 1.40
N PRO A 60 -5.18 18.60 1.04
CA PRO A 60 -4.14 19.00 1.97
C PRO A 60 -4.66 19.59 3.27
N GLY A 61 -4.08 19.14 4.39
CA GLY A 61 -4.42 19.62 5.73
C GLY A 61 -5.63 18.93 6.37
N THR A 62 -6.33 18.03 5.65
CA THR A 62 -7.45 17.28 6.24
C THR A 62 -6.99 16.02 6.96
N GLY A 63 -5.74 15.62 6.76
CA GLY A 63 -5.15 14.40 7.28
C GLY A 63 -5.39 13.21 6.36
N GLY A 64 -4.71 12.11 6.69
CA GLY A 64 -4.87 10.84 5.98
C GLY A 64 -6.26 10.25 6.14
N ILE A 65 -6.55 9.28 5.30
CA ILE A 65 -7.77 8.47 5.38
C ILE A 65 -7.39 7.01 5.66
N ARG A 66 -8.30 6.27 6.29
CA ARG A 66 -8.12 4.86 6.58
C ARG A 66 -9.34 4.05 6.19
N THR A 67 -9.14 2.76 5.91
CA THR A 67 -10.27 1.85 5.71
C THR A 67 -11.03 1.67 7.02
N LYS A 68 -12.35 1.53 6.93
CA LYS A 68 -13.21 1.17 8.08
C LYS A 68 -12.93 -0.26 8.54
N ASP A 69 -12.71 -1.16 7.57
CA ASP A 69 -12.36 -2.53 7.83
C ASP A 69 -10.85 -2.69 8.03
N SER A 70 -10.50 -3.62 8.91
CA SER A 70 -9.10 -3.97 9.20
C SER A 70 -8.63 -5.12 8.31
N LEU A 71 -7.41 -5.05 7.82
CA LEU A 71 -6.74 -6.04 7.01
C LEU A 71 -5.52 -6.64 7.73
N GLY A 72 -5.20 -7.88 7.41
CA GLY A 72 -3.97 -8.56 7.81
C GLY A 72 -3.12 -8.88 6.59
N SER A 73 -2.69 -10.15 6.45
CA SER A 73 -2.03 -10.62 5.23
C SER A 73 -2.98 -10.50 4.04
N CYS A 74 -2.49 -9.92 2.94
CA CYS A 74 -3.33 -9.65 1.78
C CYS A 74 -2.54 -9.56 0.48
N GLN A 75 -3.25 -9.76 -0.62
CA GLN A 75 -2.90 -9.23 -1.93
C GLN A 75 -3.67 -7.92 -2.10
N LEU A 76 -2.97 -6.83 -2.42
CA LEU A 76 -3.55 -5.49 -2.60
C LEU A 76 -3.14 -4.93 -3.95
N HIS A 77 -4.11 -4.48 -4.73
CA HIS A 77 -3.89 -3.64 -5.92
C HIS A 77 -4.30 -2.22 -5.61
N ILE A 78 -3.47 -1.26 -6.00
CA ILE A 78 -3.74 0.17 -5.84
C ILE A 78 -3.09 0.98 -6.95
N GLU A 79 -3.86 1.84 -7.61
CA GLU A 79 -3.32 2.80 -8.57
C GLU A 79 -3.21 4.18 -7.93
N TRP A 80 -2.11 4.88 -8.24
CA TRP A 80 -1.83 6.21 -7.72
C TRP A 80 -1.21 7.11 -8.79
N GLN A 81 -1.32 8.42 -8.58
CA GLN A 81 -0.83 9.44 -9.51
C GLN A 81 -0.34 10.64 -8.72
N THR A 82 0.87 11.11 -9.00
CA THR A 82 1.38 12.38 -8.48
C THR A 82 0.86 13.55 -9.33
N PRO A 83 0.81 14.79 -8.80
CA PRO A 83 0.39 15.95 -9.58
C PRO A 83 1.21 16.14 -10.87
N ALA A 84 0.55 16.42 -12.00
CA ALA A 84 1.24 16.71 -13.26
C ALA A 84 2.09 17.99 -13.18
N LEU A 85 1.64 18.99 -12.40
CA LEU A 85 2.43 20.18 -12.11
C LEU A 85 3.44 19.87 -11.01
N VAL A 86 4.69 19.71 -11.38
CA VAL A 86 5.79 19.44 -10.44
C VAL A 86 6.00 20.64 -9.53
N LYS A 87 6.00 20.39 -8.21
CA LYS A 87 6.38 21.35 -7.17
C LYS A 87 7.34 20.69 -6.20
N GLY A 88 8.35 21.43 -5.75
CA GLY A 88 9.35 20.91 -4.82
C GLY A 88 10.35 19.96 -5.46
N GLU A 89 11.15 19.35 -4.61
CA GLU A 89 12.21 18.40 -4.95
C GLU A 89 12.37 17.36 -3.83
N GLY A 90 13.07 16.27 -4.09
CA GLY A 90 13.33 15.21 -3.13
C GLY A 90 12.03 14.69 -2.50
N GLN A 91 11.97 14.67 -1.18
CA GLN A 91 10.80 14.23 -0.41
C GLN A 91 9.65 15.25 -0.38
N GLY A 92 9.87 16.47 -0.86
CA GLY A 92 8.83 17.50 -1.00
C GLY A 92 8.15 17.52 -2.37
N ARG A 93 8.20 16.40 -3.13
CA ARG A 93 7.70 16.35 -4.49
C ARG A 93 6.71 15.19 -4.69
N GLY A 94 5.42 15.50 -4.75
CA GLY A 94 4.36 14.51 -4.99
C GLY A 94 4.36 13.37 -3.96
N ASN A 95 4.46 13.72 -2.69
CA ASN A 95 4.65 12.78 -1.59
C ASN A 95 3.33 12.31 -0.99
N SER A 96 3.26 11.04 -0.70
CA SER A 96 2.23 10.36 0.07
C SER A 96 2.78 9.02 0.58
N GLY A 97 1.93 8.20 1.23
CA GLY A 97 2.31 6.87 1.72
C GLY A 97 1.12 5.94 1.79
N ILE A 98 1.38 4.66 1.53
CA ILE A 98 0.43 3.56 1.72
C ILE A 98 0.88 2.79 2.95
N PHE A 99 0.16 2.95 4.08
CA PHE A 99 0.50 2.29 5.33
C PHE A 99 -0.30 1.00 5.48
N LEU A 100 0.33 -0.12 5.20
CA LEU A 100 -0.21 -1.43 5.47
C LEU A 100 -0.40 -1.59 6.98
N MET A 101 -1.61 -2.01 7.39
CA MET A 101 -2.01 -2.05 8.80
C MET A 101 -1.83 -0.71 9.54
N GLY A 102 -1.78 0.43 8.83
CA GLY A 102 -1.52 1.74 9.41
C GLY A 102 -0.12 1.95 10.01
N LEU A 103 0.78 0.99 9.84
CA LEU A 103 2.07 0.92 10.52
C LEU A 103 3.28 0.79 9.58
N TYR A 104 3.11 0.14 8.44
CA TYR A 104 4.20 -0.26 7.55
C TYR A 104 4.07 0.48 6.22
N GLU A 105 4.88 1.52 6.04
CA GLU A 105 4.77 2.43 4.91
C GLU A 105 5.46 1.92 3.65
N LEU A 106 4.69 1.75 2.59
CA LEU A 106 5.19 1.70 1.23
C LEU A 106 5.10 3.11 0.64
N GLN A 107 6.25 3.66 0.28
CA GLN A 107 6.38 5.05 -0.17
C GLN A 107 5.68 5.31 -1.49
N VAL A 108 4.96 6.42 -1.56
CA VAL A 108 4.45 7.07 -2.77
C VAL A 108 5.16 8.40 -2.94
N LEU A 109 5.84 8.58 -4.07
CA LEU A 109 6.63 9.78 -4.36
C LEU A 109 6.71 9.99 -5.88
N ASP A 110 6.79 11.22 -6.33
CA ASP A 110 7.27 11.48 -7.67
C ASP A 110 8.79 11.25 -7.72
N SER A 111 9.16 10.03 -8.12
CA SER A 111 10.56 9.61 -8.27
C SER A 111 11.08 9.69 -9.71
N TYR A 112 10.30 10.28 -10.64
CA TYR A 112 10.73 10.50 -12.01
C TYR A 112 11.71 11.68 -12.07
N ASP A 113 12.97 11.41 -12.45
CA ASP A 113 14.03 12.44 -12.49
C ASP A 113 14.08 13.30 -11.20
N ASN A 114 13.97 12.64 -10.04
CA ASN A 114 13.94 13.28 -8.73
C ASN A 114 14.98 12.63 -7.80
N VAL A 115 15.94 13.40 -7.36
CA VAL A 115 17.02 12.94 -6.49
C VAL A 115 16.60 13.01 -5.03
N THR A 116 16.64 11.87 -4.34
CA THR A 116 16.44 11.76 -2.89
C THR A 116 17.18 10.52 -2.37
N TYR A 117 17.15 10.28 -1.06
CA TYR A 117 17.77 9.07 -0.50
C TYR A 117 17.07 7.79 -1.00
N SER A 118 17.87 6.75 -1.30
CA SER A 118 17.41 5.55 -2.00
C SER A 118 16.26 4.83 -1.33
N ASN A 119 16.27 4.75 0.01
CA ASN A 119 15.21 4.12 0.79
C ASN A 119 14.03 5.05 1.13
N GLY A 120 13.90 6.18 0.42
CA GLY A 120 12.76 7.09 0.40
C GLY A 120 12.18 7.29 -1.00
N GLN A 121 12.69 6.57 -2.01
CA GLN A 121 12.12 6.54 -3.36
C GLN A 121 10.73 5.87 -3.37
N ALA A 122 9.93 6.12 -4.40
CA ALA A 122 8.67 5.41 -4.61
C ALA A 122 8.89 3.89 -4.57
N GLY A 123 8.05 3.18 -3.82
CA GLY A 123 8.15 1.74 -3.62
C GLY A 123 9.19 1.28 -2.59
N SER A 124 9.83 2.19 -1.87
CA SER A 124 10.60 1.85 -0.67
C SER A 124 9.66 1.39 0.46
N MET A 125 10.08 0.39 1.23
CA MET A 125 9.67 0.35 2.64
C MET A 125 10.39 1.49 3.33
N TYR A 126 9.65 2.56 3.63
CA TYR A 126 10.21 3.87 3.95
C TYR A 126 11.29 3.81 5.04
N LYS A 127 12.49 4.30 4.68
CA LYS A 127 13.72 4.29 5.49
C LYS A 127 14.22 2.91 5.92
N GLN A 128 13.68 1.82 5.36
CA GLN A 128 14.11 0.46 5.66
C GLN A 128 14.73 -0.23 4.45
N SER A 129 14.01 -0.34 3.34
CA SER A 129 14.47 -1.03 2.13
C SER A 129 14.20 -0.19 0.89
N MET A 130 15.23 0.03 0.08
CA MET A 130 15.08 0.69 -1.22
C MET A 130 14.45 -0.25 -2.25
N PRO A 131 13.77 0.27 -3.29
CA PRO A 131 13.31 -0.55 -4.41
C PRO A 131 14.51 -1.09 -5.22
N LEU A 132 14.34 -2.26 -5.83
CA LEU A 132 15.36 -2.88 -6.68
C LEU A 132 15.67 -2.00 -7.91
N VAL A 133 14.66 -1.33 -8.45
CA VAL A 133 14.74 -0.43 -9.60
C VAL A 133 13.72 0.69 -9.45
N ASN A 134 13.98 1.84 -10.08
CA ASN A 134 13.01 2.92 -10.23
C ASN A 134 12.28 2.78 -11.57
N VAL A 135 10.98 2.55 -11.53
CA VAL A 135 10.10 2.41 -12.70
C VAL A 135 8.98 3.46 -12.71
N CYS A 136 9.18 4.57 -12.01
CA CYS A 136 8.22 5.67 -12.00
C CYS A 136 7.99 6.21 -13.40
N ARG A 137 6.73 6.38 -13.75
CA ARG A 137 6.30 7.16 -14.92
C ARG A 137 6.36 8.64 -14.58
N LYS A 138 6.21 9.49 -15.61
CA LYS A 138 6.21 10.94 -15.46
C LYS A 138 5.11 11.42 -14.50
N PRO A 139 5.31 12.57 -13.82
CA PRO A 139 4.25 13.22 -13.05
C PRO A 139 2.98 13.37 -13.88
N GLY A 140 1.82 13.12 -13.27
CA GLY A 140 0.53 13.14 -13.95
C GLY A 140 0.17 11.85 -14.69
N GLU A 141 1.05 10.84 -14.73
CA GLU A 141 0.72 9.52 -15.24
C GLU A 141 0.32 8.57 -14.10
N TRP A 142 -0.66 7.68 -14.36
CA TRP A 142 -1.07 6.66 -13.40
C TRP A 142 -0.01 5.58 -13.24
N GLN A 143 0.23 5.22 -12.00
CA GLN A 143 1.13 4.17 -11.53
C GLN A 143 0.32 3.08 -10.84
N SER A 144 0.81 1.85 -10.82
CA SER A 144 0.19 0.77 -10.06
C SER A 144 1.19 0.13 -9.10
N TYR A 145 0.70 -0.22 -7.91
CA TYR A 145 1.35 -1.18 -7.04
C TYR A 145 0.49 -2.44 -6.93
N ASP A 146 1.11 -3.59 -7.20
CA ASP A 146 0.60 -4.91 -6.87
C ASP A 146 1.42 -5.46 -5.71
N ILE A 147 0.77 -5.63 -4.57
CA ILE A 147 1.41 -5.88 -3.28
C ILE A 147 0.98 -7.23 -2.74
N ILE A 148 1.92 -8.07 -2.33
CA ILE A 148 1.69 -9.25 -1.51
C ILE A 148 2.29 -8.94 -0.14
N PHE A 149 1.44 -8.81 0.86
CA PHE A 149 1.83 -8.47 2.22
C PHE A 149 1.51 -9.62 3.16
N THR A 150 2.48 -10.02 3.97
CA THR A 150 2.31 -10.95 5.09
C THR A 150 2.45 -10.18 6.39
N ALA A 151 1.40 -10.18 7.20
CA ALA A 151 1.38 -9.50 8.49
C ALA A 151 2.36 -10.17 9.48
N PRO A 152 2.92 -9.43 10.44
CA PRO A 152 3.80 -10.00 11.45
C PRO A 152 3.02 -10.87 12.42
N VAL A 153 3.70 -11.85 12.98
CA VAL A 153 3.16 -12.72 14.03
C VAL A 153 3.89 -12.44 15.34
N PHE A 154 3.14 -12.33 16.43
CA PHE A 154 3.67 -12.12 17.77
C PHE A 154 3.35 -13.31 18.67
N TRP A 155 4.25 -13.60 19.60
CA TRP A 155 3.98 -14.47 20.73
C TRP A 155 2.99 -13.79 21.70
N GLU A 156 2.38 -14.58 22.58
CA GLU A 156 1.45 -14.05 23.60
C GLU A 156 2.13 -13.00 24.49
N ASP A 157 3.40 -13.19 24.79
CA ASP A 157 4.21 -12.28 25.61
C ASP A 157 4.62 -10.98 24.88
N GLY A 158 4.22 -10.81 23.61
CA GLY A 158 4.48 -9.61 22.81
C GLY A 158 5.77 -9.64 22.00
N ARG A 159 6.61 -10.63 22.16
CA ARG A 159 7.80 -10.77 21.31
C ARG A 159 7.42 -11.09 19.89
N LEU A 160 8.18 -10.57 18.94
CA LEU A 160 8.04 -10.91 17.53
C LEU A 160 8.34 -12.40 17.32
N LYS A 161 7.42 -13.10 16.66
CA LYS A 161 7.61 -14.49 16.23
C LYS A 161 8.09 -14.52 14.78
N GLU A 162 7.39 -13.79 13.91
CA GLU A 162 7.70 -13.67 12.48
C GLU A 162 7.56 -12.22 12.03
N PRO A 163 8.54 -11.67 11.31
CA PRO A 163 8.44 -10.30 10.80
C PRO A 163 7.41 -10.22 9.68
N ALA A 164 6.84 -9.04 9.50
CA ALA A 164 6.07 -8.75 8.29
C ALA A 164 6.96 -8.89 7.05
N ARG A 165 6.37 -9.32 5.93
CA ARG A 165 7.06 -9.45 4.65
C ARG A 165 6.27 -8.80 3.53
N ILE A 166 6.99 -8.30 2.53
CA ILE A 166 6.36 -7.65 1.40
C ILE A 166 7.04 -8.03 0.08
N THR A 167 6.21 -8.25 -0.92
CA THR A 167 6.60 -8.29 -2.33
C THR A 167 5.79 -7.25 -3.07
N VAL A 168 6.42 -6.43 -3.90
CA VAL A 168 5.76 -5.35 -4.64
C VAL A 168 6.19 -5.37 -6.10
N LEU A 169 5.20 -5.31 -6.99
CA LEU A 169 5.41 -4.93 -8.37
C LEU A 169 4.92 -3.48 -8.55
N HIS A 170 5.75 -2.65 -9.15
CA HIS A 170 5.43 -1.27 -9.53
C HIS A 170 5.35 -1.21 -11.05
N ASN A 171 4.19 -0.86 -11.60
CA ASN A 171 3.93 -0.88 -13.04
C ASN A 171 4.27 -2.24 -13.69
N GLY A 172 4.00 -3.35 -12.98
CA GLY A 172 4.30 -4.70 -13.41
C GLY A 172 5.76 -5.15 -13.23
N VAL A 173 6.64 -4.31 -12.72
CA VAL A 173 8.07 -4.63 -12.50
C VAL A 173 8.31 -4.90 -11.02
N LEU A 174 9.01 -6.00 -10.69
CA LEU A 174 9.35 -6.37 -9.31
C LEU A 174 10.32 -5.36 -8.69
N ILE A 175 9.91 -4.72 -7.61
CA ILE A 175 10.70 -3.71 -6.89
C ILE A 175 11.02 -4.09 -5.44
N GLN A 176 10.19 -4.95 -4.82
CA GLN A 176 10.47 -5.55 -3.50
C GLN A 176 10.22 -7.06 -3.61
N HIS A 177 11.18 -7.88 -3.22
CA HIS A 177 11.08 -9.34 -3.32
C HIS A 177 11.16 -10.01 -1.95
N ASN A 178 10.00 -10.34 -1.39
CA ASN A 178 9.88 -11.03 -0.10
C ASN A 178 10.72 -10.38 1.02
N VAL A 179 10.75 -9.05 1.02
CA VAL A 179 11.57 -8.26 1.96
C VAL A 179 10.99 -8.40 3.36
N ALA A 180 11.81 -8.74 4.35
CA ALA A 180 11.44 -8.66 5.75
C ALA A 180 11.45 -7.19 6.20
N ILE A 181 10.32 -6.73 6.71
CA ILE A 181 10.17 -5.39 7.27
C ILE A 181 10.82 -5.37 8.65
N TRP A 182 11.56 -4.32 8.98
CA TRP A 182 12.32 -4.25 10.23
C TRP A 182 11.47 -3.86 11.45
N GLY A 183 10.31 -3.26 11.20
CA GLY A 183 9.38 -2.79 12.22
C GLY A 183 8.44 -1.72 11.69
N GLN A 184 7.67 -1.12 12.58
CA GLN A 184 6.79 -0.01 12.26
C GLN A 184 7.59 1.16 11.67
N THR A 185 7.03 1.83 10.66
CA THR A 185 7.69 2.98 10.03
C THR A 185 7.96 4.08 11.05
N SER A 186 9.19 4.56 11.05
CA SER A 186 9.63 5.67 11.91
C SER A 186 10.37 6.71 11.07
N TYR A 187 9.96 7.97 11.18
CA TYR A 187 10.67 9.08 10.55
C TYR A 187 12.04 9.32 11.18
N ILE A 188 12.12 9.20 12.51
CA ILE A 188 13.34 9.36 13.31
C ILE A 188 13.56 8.11 14.15
N GLY A 189 14.79 7.59 14.13
CA GLY A 189 15.18 6.42 14.90
C GLY A 189 15.17 5.13 14.08
N ILE A 190 15.37 4.02 14.78
CA ILE A 190 15.40 2.68 14.18
C ILE A 190 14.01 2.07 14.26
N PRO A 191 13.47 1.53 13.16
CA PRO A 191 12.21 0.79 13.17
C PRO A 191 12.25 -0.35 14.19
N LYS A 192 11.15 -0.55 14.90
CA LYS A 192 11.00 -1.66 15.85
C LYS A 192 9.59 -2.21 15.78
N TYR A 193 9.44 -3.45 16.17
CA TYR A 193 8.13 -4.06 16.35
C TYR A 193 7.60 -3.79 17.77
N GLU A 194 6.35 -3.37 17.80
CA GLU A 194 5.53 -3.35 19.01
C GLU A 194 4.30 -4.23 18.75
N LYS A 195 3.91 -5.07 19.70
CA LYS A 195 2.76 -5.95 19.55
C LYS A 195 1.50 -5.13 19.22
N HIS A 196 0.80 -5.57 18.21
CA HIS A 196 -0.48 -5.00 17.79
C HIS A 196 -1.46 -6.10 17.39
N ALA A 197 -2.70 -5.75 17.08
CA ALA A 197 -3.70 -6.68 16.58
C ALA A 197 -3.28 -7.30 15.24
N GLY A 198 -3.69 -8.53 14.97
CA GLY A 198 -3.38 -9.24 13.72
C GLY A 198 -4.00 -8.63 12.47
N LYS A 199 -4.97 -7.71 12.64
CA LYS A 199 -5.59 -6.91 11.58
C LYS A 199 -5.74 -5.48 12.05
N LEU A 200 -5.40 -4.51 11.18
CA LEU A 200 -5.54 -3.07 11.39
C LEU A 200 -5.91 -2.40 10.06
N PRO A 201 -6.43 -1.16 10.05
CA PRO A 201 -6.79 -0.46 8.82
C PRO A 201 -5.61 -0.22 7.88
N LEU A 202 -5.89 -0.18 6.58
CA LEU A 202 -5.02 0.45 5.58
C LEU A 202 -5.14 1.96 5.72
N VAL A 203 -4.02 2.68 5.67
CA VAL A 203 -4.01 4.15 5.74
C VAL A 203 -3.35 4.73 4.51
N LEU A 204 -3.96 5.77 3.94
CA LEU A 204 -3.36 6.61 2.89
C LEU A 204 -3.02 7.97 3.50
N GLN A 205 -1.79 8.44 3.25
CA GLN A 205 -1.25 9.62 3.89
C GLN A 205 -1.61 10.91 3.15
N ASP A 206 -2.00 11.94 3.90
CA ASP A 206 -1.95 13.34 3.47
C ASP A 206 -0.59 13.92 3.88
N HIS A 207 0.31 14.10 2.90
CA HIS A 207 1.62 14.76 3.08
C HIS A 207 1.62 16.20 2.52
N GLY A 208 0.45 16.72 2.13
CA GLY A 208 0.29 18.06 1.57
C GLY A 208 0.28 18.13 0.05
N ASP A 209 0.66 17.08 -0.65
CA ASP A 209 0.62 17.00 -2.11
C ASP A 209 -0.69 16.40 -2.62
N LEU A 210 -1.15 16.87 -3.79
CA LEU A 210 -2.39 16.41 -4.44
C LEU A 210 -2.22 15.04 -5.12
N VAL A 211 -1.76 14.05 -4.36
CA VAL A 211 -1.67 12.69 -4.85
C VAL A 211 -3.08 12.10 -4.98
N SER A 212 -3.34 11.45 -6.11
CA SER A 212 -4.61 10.82 -6.42
C SER A 212 -4.50 9.30 -6.37
N TYR A 213 -5.59 8.64 -5.99
CA TYR A 213 -5.71 7.19 -5.93
C TYR A 213 -6.97 6.73 -6.63
N ARG A 214 -6.91 5.54 -7.27
CA ARG A 214 -8.07 4.88 -7.87
C ARG A 214 -7.88 3.36 -7.89
N ASN A 215 -8.91 2.63 -8.26
CA ASN A 215 -8.88 1.18 -8.48
C ASN A 215 -8.18 0.44 -7.34
N ILE A 216 -8.79 0.48 -6.14
CA ILE A 216 -8.20 -0.13 -4.94
C ILE A 216 -9.04 -1.35 -4.56
N TRP A 217 -8.40 -2.50 -4.57
CA TRP A 217 -9.02 -3.75 -4.11
C TRP A 217 -7.99 -4.64 -3.40
N LEU A 218 -8.47 -5.46 -2.51
CA LEU A 218 -7.66 -6.46 -1.83
C LEU A 218 -8.35 -7.82 -1.76
N ARG A 219 -7.57 -8.87 -1.58
CA ARG A 219 -8.05 -10.17 -1.12
C ARG A 219 -7.24 -10.60 0.09
N ASN A 220 -7.90 -11.26 1.05
CA ASN A 220 -7.24 -11.82 2.23
C ASN A 220 -6.43 -13.08 1.83
N LEU A 221 -5.31 -13.29 2.53
CA LEU A 221 -4.46 -14.47 2.41
C LEU A 221 -4.53 -15.32 3.68
#